data_0ef2ac382a576e9aa186ea588af4970e
#
_entry.id   0ef2ac382a576e9aa186ea588af4970e
#
_cell.length_a   1.000
_cell.length_b   1.000
_cell.length_c   1.000
_cell.angle_alpha   90.00
_cell.angle_beta   90.00
_cell.angle_gamma   90.00
#
_symmetry.space_group_name_H-M   'P 1'
#
loop_
_entity.id
_entity.type
_entity.pdbx_description
1 polymer ?
#
loop_
_entity_poly.entity_id
_entity_poly.type
_entity_poly.pdbx_seq_one_letter_code
_entity_poly.pdbx_strand_id
1 'polypeptide(L)'
;KSNISKCENYLWDSLFFLFFGMSFCYIIFSPTLQKFYIGITHESIEARIKNHNEHRYGKKRFTAKASDWELFLALETQSLSHARRIEIYLKKMKSSKYIQKLKSEPELVKQILFQTQ
;
A
#
# COMPACT_ATOMS: atom_id res chain seq x y z
N LYS A 1 9.52 -4.11 -8.27
CA LYS A 1 10.92 -3.79 -8.20
C LYS A 1 11.18 -2.34 -7.82
N SER A 2 10.62 -1.41 -8.58
CA SER A 2 10.73 -0.01 -8.22
C SER A 2 10.14 0.29 -6.86
N ASN A 3 9.09 -0.43 -6.48
CA ASN A 3 8.46 -0.25 -5.19
C ASN A 3 9.38 -0.68 -4.06
N ILE A 4 10.14 -1.74 -4.28
CA ILE A 4 11.11 -2.20 -3.31
C ILE A 4 12.24 -1.19 -3.16
N SER A 5 12.68 -0.63 -4.29
CA SER A 5 13.72 0.40 -4.26
C SER A 5 13.29 1.61 -3.45
N LYS A 6 12.01 2.00 -3.58
CA LYS A 6 11.50 3.13 -2.81
C LYS A 6 11.50 2.83 -1.32
N CYS A 7 11.19 1.60 -0.96
CA CYS A 7 11.25 1.19 0.45
C CYS A 7 12.67 1.21 0.98
N GLU A 8 13.63 0.93 0.12
CA GLU A 8 15.04 0.99 0.52
C GLU A 8 15.52 2.41 0.75
N ASN A 9 14.89 3.39 0.10
CA ASN A 9 15.22 4.80 0.29
C ASN A 9 14.31 5.45 1.31
N TYR A 10 14.08 4.74 2.33
CA TYR A 10 13.13 5.04 3.38
C TYR A 10 13.29 6.41 4.03
N LEU A 11 14.52 6.79 4.35
CA LEU A 11 14.79 8.07 4.99
C LEU A 11 14.42 9.24 4.09
N TRP A 12 14.68 9.08 2.80
CA TRP A 12 14.35 10.12 1.82
C TRP A 12 12.83 10.26 1.71
N ASP A 13 12.12 9.15 1.69
CA ASP A 13 10.66 9.16 1.61
C ASP A 13 10.05 9.88 2.80
N SER A 14 10.59 9.64 3.99
CA SER A 14 10.09 10.30 5.19
C SER A 14 10.26 11.80 5.13
N LEU A 15 11.43 12.27 4.67
CA LEU A 15 11.69 13.69 4.51
C LEU A 15 10.78 14.30 3.45
N PHE A 16 10.58 13.56 2.36
CA PHE A 16 9.74 14.02 1.27
C PHE A 16 8.30 14.22 1.75
N PHE A 17 7.78 13.28 2.54
CA PHE A 17 6.45 13.38 3.13
C PHE A 17 6.30 14.66 3.97
N LEU A 18 7.28 14.96 4.78
CA LEU A 18 7.23 16.12 5.65
C LEU A 18 7.11 17.41 4.87
N PHE A 19 7.80 17.50 3.73
CA PHE A 19 7.86 18.74 2.96
C PHE A 19 6.91 18.82 1.79
N PHE A 20 6.51 17.66 1.24
CA PHE A 20 5.74 17.65 -0.02
C PHE A 20 4.41 16.91 0.09
N GLY A 21 4.13 16.31 1.23
CA GLY A 21 2.82 15.67 1.45
C GLY A 21 2.54 14.45 0.59
N MET A 22 3.59 13.73 0.20
CA MET A 22 3.41 12.49 -0.57
C MET A 22 2.61 11.46 0.20
N SER A 23 1.82 10.68 -0.54
CA SER A 23 0.98 9.64 0.05
C SER A 23 1.07 8.37 -0.77
N PHE A 24 0.68 7.26 -0.17
CA PHE A 24 0.68 5.97 -0.86
C PHE A 24 -0.63 5.23 -0.64
N CYS A 25 -1.04 4.51 -1.68
CA CYS A 25 -1.95 3.40 -1.52
C CYS A 25 -1.07 2.15 -1.52
N TYR A 26 -1.08 1.40 -0.44
CA TYR A 26 -0.21 0.24 -0.30
C TYR A 26 -1.02 -1.04 -0.24
N ILE A 27 -0.43 -2.12 -0.73
CA ILE A 27 -1.02 -3.45 -0.68
C ILE A 27 -0.03 -4.33 0.05
N ILE A 28 -0.48 -4.97 1.11
CA ILE A 28 0.34 -5.91 1.87
C ILE A 28 -0.28 -7.29 1.80
N PHE A 29 0.56 -8.30 1.98
CA PHE A 29 0.16 -9.68 1.84
C PHE A 29 0.60 -10.46 3.08
N SER A 30 -0.24 -11.35 3.56
CA SER A 30 0.12 -12.26 4.65
C SER A 30 0.23 -13.68 4.09
N PRO A 31 1.42 -14.27 4.09
CA PRO A 31 1.56 -15.67 3.68
C PRO A 31 0.74 -16.62 4.55
N THR A 32 0.63 -16.33 5.83
CA THR A 32 -0.16 -17.19 6.74
C THR A 32 -1.62 -17.21 6.34
N LEU A 33 -2.20 -16.03 6.07
CA LEU A 33 -3.62 -15.94 5.71
C LEU A 33 -3.87 -16.14 4.23
N GLN A 34 -2.85 -16.00 3.39
CA GLN A 34 -2.99 -16.00 1.94
C GLN A 34 -3.97 -14.93 1.50
N LYS A 35 -3.86 -13.75 2.10
CA LYS A 35 -4.77 -12.64 1.82
C LYS A 35 -4.03 -11.34 1.70
N PHE A 36 -4.65 -10.43 0.93
CA PHE A 36 -4.16 -9.07 0.73
C PHE A 36 -4.93 -8.10 1.61
N TYR A 37 -4.27 -7.02 1.96
CA TYR A 37 -4.91 -5.89 2.62
C TYR A 37 -4.48 -4.62 1.89
N ILE A 38 -5.43 -3.73 1.64
CA ILE A 38 -5.19 -2.47 0.94
C ILE A 38 -5.41 -1.32 1.92
N GLY A 39 -4.43 -0.43 2.01
CA GLY A 39 -4.55 0.73 2.90
C GLY A 39 -3.92 1.95 2.28
N ILE A 40 -4.04 3.07 2.97
CA ILE A 40 -3.42 4.32 2.54
C ILE A 40 -2.63 4.90 3.69
N THR A 41 -1.61 5.68 3.34
CA THR A 41 -0.80 6.33 4.34
C THR A 41 -0.14 7.58 3.77
N HIS A 42 0.06 8.59 4.60
CA HIS A 42 0.93 9.72 4.30
C HIS A 42 2.18 9.64 5.15
N GLU A 43 2.40 8.48 5.76
CA GLU A 43 3.60 8.19 6.54
C GLU A 43 4.40 7.10 5.84
N SER A 44 5.48 6.69 6.47
CA SER A 44 6.32 5.65 5.96
C SER A 44 5.56 4.32 5.85
N ILE A 45 5.70 3.67 4.70
CA ILE A 45 5.06 2.37 4.48
C ILE A 45 5.63 1.34 5.44
N GLU A 46 6.92 1.38 5.67
CA GLU A 46 7.58 0.43 6.56
C GLU A 46 7.01 0.54 7.98
N ALA A 47 6.81 1.77 8.46
CA ALA A 47 6.22 1.98 9.77
C ALA A 47 4.79 1.46 9.83
N ARG A 48 4.03 1.63 8.75
CA ARG A 48 2.66 1.11 8.70
C ARG A 48 2.62 -0.40 8.75
N ILE A 49 3.51 -1.05 8.02
CA ILE A 49 3.59 -2.51 8.00
C ILE A 49 3.97 -3.03 9.39
N LYS A 50 4.95 -2.38 10.01
CA LYS A 50 5.35 -2.73 11.36
C LYS A 50 4.17 -2.61 12.34
N ASN A 51 3.42 -1.51 12.23
CA ASN A 51 2.25 -1.30 13.08
C ASN A 51 1.18 -2.36 12.87
N HIS A 52 0.95 -2.77 11.63
CA HIS A 52 0.01 -3.86 11.35
C HIS A 52 0.48 -5.16 11.99
N ASN A 53 1.75 -5.48 11.85
CA ASN A 53 2.31 -6.72 12.40
C ASN A 53 2.32 -6.74 13.91
N GLU A 54 2.43 -5.57 14.53
CA GLU A 54 2.39 -5.44 15.99
C GLU A 54 0.99 -5.18 16.52
N HIS A 55 0.00 -5.18 15.62
CA HIS A 55 -1.42 -5.03 15.96
C HIS A 55 -1.71 -3.71 16.68
N ARG A 56 -1.01 -2.64 16.30
CA ARG A 56 -1.15 -1.33 16.95
C ARG A 56 -2.47 -0.65 16.63
N TYR A 57 -3.18 -1.13 15.61
CA TYR A 57 -4.48 -0.57 15.24
C TYR A 57 -5.64 -1.26 15.92
N GLY A 58 -5.35 -2.21 16.83
CA GLY A 58 -6.35 -2.87 17.63
C GLY A 58 -6.67 -4.28 17.17
N LYS A 59 -7.11 -5.10 18.09
CA LYS A 59 -7.36 -6.53 17.87
C LYS A 59 -8.52 -6.82 16.94
N LYS A 60 -9.40 -5.83 16.75
CA LYS A 60 -10.59 -6.03 15.91
C LYS A 60 -10.32 -5.73 14.43
N ARG A 61 -9.18 -5.16 14.12
CA ARG A 61 -8.82 -4.88 12.73
C ARG A 61 -8.50 -6.16 11.98
N PHE A 62 -8.82 -6.16 10.69
CA PHE A 62 -8.54 -7.33 9.85
C PHE A 62 -7.07 -7.75 9.93
N THR A 63 -6.14 -6.79 9.91
CA THR A 63 -4.72 -7.11 9.91
C THR A 63 -4.22 -7.72 11.22
N ALA A 64 -5.03 -7.66 12.29
CA ALA A 64 -4.65 -8.30 13.55
C ALA A 64 -4.73 -9.81 13.49
N LYS A 65 -5.26 -10.38 12.40
CA LYS A 65 -5.34 -11.83 12.23
C LYS A 65 -4.01 -12.48 11.88
N ALA A 66 -3.00 -11.69 11.58
CA ALA A 66 -1.67 -12.20 11.25
C ALA A 66 -0.61 -11.22 11.71
N SER A 67 0.64 -11.68 11.76
CA SER A 67 1.78 -10.86 12.15
C SER A 67 2.91 -10.98 11.13
N ASP A 68 2.60 -11.45 9.93
CA ASP A 68 3.59 -11.69 8.89
C ASP A 68 3.29 -10.88 7.62
N TRP A 69 2.68 -9.70 7.79
CA TRP A 69 2.38 -8.83 6.65
C TRP A 69 3.68 -8.34 6.02
N GLU A 70 3.70 -8.38 4.69
CA GLU A 70 4.83 -7.87 3.94
C GLU A 70 4.33 -7.05 2.77
N LEU A 71 5.16 -6.12 2.31
CA LEU A 71 4.78 -5.25 1.21
C LEU A 71 4.65 -6.06 -0.08
N PHE A 72 3.51 -5.90 -0.74
CA PHE A 72 3.30 -6.48 -2.05
C PHE A 72 3.48 -5.42 -3.14
N LEU A 73 2.86 -4.25 -2.97
CA LEU A 73 2.92 -3.18 -3.95
C LEU A 73 2.58 -1.86 -3.28
N ALA A 74 3.22 -0.79 -3.72
CA ALA A 74 2.92 0.55 -3.25
C ALA A 74 2.72 1.48 -4.45
N LEU A 75 1.61 2.20 -4.46
CA LEU A 75 1.32 3.18 -5.50
C LEU A 75 1.49 4.57 -4.91
N GLU A 76 2.48 5.27 -5.42
CA GLU A 76 2.85 6.59 -4.94
C GLU A 76 1.92 7.65 -5.52
N THR A 77 1.43 8.56 -4.68
CA THR A 77 0.56 9.64 -5.09
C THR A 77 1.04 10.93 -4.45
N GLN A 78 0.52 12.06 -4.91
CA GLN A 78 0.86 13.36 -4.36
C GLN A 78 -0.14 13.85 -3.32
N SER A 79 -1.20 13.10 -3.08
CA SER A 79 -2.19 13.49 -2.08
C SER A 79 -2.84 12.27 -1.47
N LEU A 80 -3.29 12.41 -0.23
CA LEU A 80 -4.02 11.35 0.44
C LEU A 80 -5.36 11.10 -0.24
N SER A 81 -5.95 12.15 -0.79
CA SER A 81 -7.20 12.08 -1.53
C SER A 81 -7.07 11.16 -2.74
N HIS A 82 -5.98 11.28 -3.49
CA HIS A 82 -5.73 10.42 -4.63
C HIS A 82 -5.50 8.97 -4.18
N ALA A 83 -4.71 8.79 -3.12
CA ALA A 83 -4.47 7.45 -2.56
C ALA A 83 -5.79 6.79 -2.15
N ARG A 84 -6.69 7.57 -1.57
CA ARG A 84 -8.01 7.08 -1.16
C ARG A 84 -8.83 6.62 -2.36
N ARG A 85 -8.81 7.38 -3.45
CA ARG A 85 -9.54 7.00 -4.66
C ARG A 85 -9.02 5.68 -5.24
N ILE A 86 -7.70 5.49 -5.18
CA ILE A 86 -7.10 4.23 -5.63
C ILE A 86 -7.55 3.08 -4.73
N GLU A 87 -7.54 3.31 -3.42
CA GLU A 87 -7.98 2.30 -2.46
C GLU A 87 -9.42 1.85 -2.75
N ILE A 88 -10.31 2.80 -2.95
CA ILE A 88 -11.70 2.53 -3.24
C ILE A 88 -11.83 1.72 -4.53
N TYR A 89 -11.09 2.14 -5.56
CA TYR A 89 -11.10 1.46 -6.85
C TYR A 89 -10.67 -0.01 -6.70
N LEU A 90 -9.55 -0.24 -6.03
CA LEU A 90 -9.01 -1.58 -5.87
C LEU A 90 -9.92 -2.47 -5.02
N LYS A 91 -10.51 -1.92 -3.99
CA LYS A 91 -11.43 -2.68 -3.14
C LYS A 91 -12.71 -3.09 -3.88
N LYS A 92 -13.15 -2.28 -4.83
CA LYS A 92 -14.30 -2.62 -5.66
C LYS A 92 -14.05 -3.83 -6.54
N MET A 93 -12.82 -4.04 -6.95
CA MET A 93 -12.48 -5.16 -7.84
C MET A 93 -12.68 -6.51 -7.15
N LYS A 94 -12.48 -6.56 -5.84
CA LYS A 94 -12.71 -7.77 -5.02
C LYS A 94 -12.04 -9.02 -5.58
N SER A 95 -10.83 -8.87 -6.11
CA SER A 95 -10.17 -9.96 -6.81
C SER A 95 -8.69 -10.00 -6.49
N SER A 96 -8.26 -11.09 -5.88
CA SER A 96 -6.84 -11.29 -5.60
C SER A 96 -6.06 -11.50 -6.91
N LYS A 97 -6.70 -12.04 -7.93
CA LYS A 97 -6.06 -12.19 -9.23
C LYS A 97 -5.75 -10.83 -9.84
N TYR A 98 -6.67 -9.88 -9.69
CA TYR A 98 -6.46 -8.52 -10.18
C TYR A 98 -5.28 -7.87 -9.47
N ILE A 99 -5.22 -8.04 -8.15
CA ILE A 99 -4.11 -7.51 -7.34
C ILE A 99 -2.78 -8.09 -7.81
N GLN A 100 -2.72 -9.39 -8.03
CA GLN A 100 -1.51 -10.04 -8.51
C GLN A 100 -1.09 -9.52 -9.88
N LYS A 101 -2.07 -9.26 -10.74
CA LYS A 101 -1.84 -8.73 -12.07
C LYS A 101 -1.18 -7.35 -12.03
N LEU A 102 -1.52 -6.54 -11.03
CA LEU A 102 -0.93 -5.22 -10.87
C LEU A 102 0.59 -5.28 -10.76
N LYS A 103 1.09 -6.27 -10.06
CA LYS A 103 2.53 -6.39 -9.86
C LYS A 103 3.25 -6.78 -11.13
N SER A 104 2.62 -7.59 -11.97
CA SER A 104 3.24 -8.09 -13.19
C SER A 104 3.01 -7.18 -14.40
N GLU A 105 2.08 -6.22 -14.30
CA GLU A 105 1.72 -5.35 -15.43
C GLU A 105 1.81 -3.89 -15.05
N PRO A 106 2.99 -3.27 -15.16
CA PRO A 106 3.15 -1.85 -14.79
C PRO A 106 2.23 -0.89 -15.53
N GLU A 107 1.83 -1.25 -16.75
CA GLU A 107 0.92 -0.39 -17.52
C GLU A 107 -0.45 -0.29 -16.87
N LEU A 108 -0.88 -1.38 -16.25
CA LEU A 108 -2.15 -1.38 -15.55
C LEU A 108 -2.11 -0.42 -14.36
N VAL A 109 -0.98 -0.39 -13.64
CA VAL A 109 -0.78 0.54 -12.53
C VAL A 109 -0.85 1.98 -13.03
N LYS A 110 -0.21 2.26 -14.16
CA LYS A 110 -0.24 3.61 -14.75
C LYS A 110 -1.65 4.04 -15.11
N GLN A 111 -2.44 3.12 -15.67
CA GLN A 111 -3.84 3.40 -16.00
C GLN A 111 -4.63 3.76 -14.75
N ILE A 112 -4.45 3.00 -13.69
CA ILE A 112 -5.17 3.25 -12.45
C ILE A 112 -4.79 4.61 -11.87
N LEU A 113 -3.50 4.93 -11.88
CA LEU A 113 -3.03 6.22 -11.38
C LEU A 113 -3.64 7.37 -12.17
N PHE A 114 -3.74 7.22 -13.48
CA PHE A 114 -4.31 8.23 -14.35
C PHE A 114 -5.82 8.39 -14.14
N GLN A 115 -6.54 7.29 -14.11
CA GLN A 115 -7.99 7.29 -13.98
C GLN A 115 -8.48 7.83 -12.65
N THR A 116 -7.67 7.69 -11.60
CA THR A 116 -8.08 8.07 -10.25
C THR A 116 -7.59 9.44 -9.82
N GLN A 117 -6.88 10.13 -10.67
CA GLN A 117 -6.38 11.48 -10.36
C GLN A 117 -7.49 12.45 -9.98
#